data_6a9060de931f8ac74acf4d29c8baa78f
#
_entry.id   6a9060de931f8ac74acf4d29c8baa78f
#
_cell.length_a   1.000
_cell.length_b   1.000
_cell.length_c   1.000
_cell.angle_alpha   90.00
_cell.angle_beta   90.00
_cell.angle_gamma   90.00
#
_symmetry.space_group_name_H-M   'P 1'
#
loop_
_entity.id
_entity.type
_entity.pdbx_description
1 polymer ?
#
loop_
_entity_poly.entity_id
_entity_poly.type
_entity_poly.pdbx_seq_one_letter_code
_entity_poly.pdbx_strand_id
1 'polypeptide(L)'
;DWEAEVHKKIENYFLSHPVAMLFRHQVFSYAILVKGQRDTIKKNTCECVETIQKIMEETRANVDWFVAVGEEADRLSRIKQSYHTAARTYAFRYLYDGHILYYNMLEQVKENSADTSKTEAVQLKNVNINALNTEILQKFLSSGLEDEVDSFVHDYFHAIGREPMESLVFRNYVVLNVRFSVLSFLKKIGYDDTELSREETDD
;
A
#
# COMPACT_ATOMS: atom_id res chain seq x y z
N ASP A 1 12.61 12.51 -20.07
CA ASP A 1 12.32 11.51 -19.02
C ASP A 1 11.29 12.12 -18.07
N TRP A 2 10.04 11.64 -18.15
CA TRP A 2 8.90 12.15 -17.38
C TRP A 2 9.13 11.97 -15.85
N GLU A 3 9.83 10.93 -15.43
CA GLU A 3 10.16 10.66 -14.01
C GLU A 3 10.98 11.81 -13.44
N ALA A 4 12.04 12.21 -14.15
CA ALA A 4 12.87 13.35 -13.74
C ALA A 4 12.07 14.65 -13.68
N GLU A 5 11.07 14.83 -14.56
CA GLU A 5 10.20 16.00 -14.55
C GLU A 5 9.29 16.02 -13.31
N VAL A 6 8.66 14.89 -12.98
CA VAL A 6 7.82 14.75 -11.77
C VAL A 6 8.65 15.02 -10.52
N HIS A 7 9.80 14.35 -10.38
CA HIS A 7 10.69 14.56 -9.24
C HIS A 7 11.08 16.01 -9.08
N LYS A 8 11.48 16.65 -10.16
CA LYS A 8 11.86 18.06 -10.15
C LYS A 8 10.70 18.99 -9.74
N LYS A 9 9.48 18.72 -10.21
CA LYS A 9 8.29 19.50 -9.83
C LYS A 9 7.97 19.33 -8.33
N ILE A 10 8.00 18.07 -7.83
CA ILE A 10 7.78 17.78 -6.41
C ILE A 10 8.86 18.45 -5.55
N GLU A 11 10.13 18.25 -5.87
CA GLU A 11 11.24 18.84 -5.13
C GLU A 11 11.17 20.36 -5.12
N ASN A 12 10.96 21.00 -6.27
CA ASN A 12 10.84 22.45 -6.35
C ASN A 12 9.70 23.01 -5.52
N TYR A 13 8.56 22.31 -5.48
CA TYR A 13 7.43 22.76 -4.67
C TYR A 13 7.73 22.65 -3.17
N PHE A 14 8.22 21.49 -2.72
CA PHE A 14 8.39 21.23 -1.30
C PHE A 14 9.66 21.83 -0.70
N LEU A 15 10.75 22.00 -1.45
CA LEU A 15 11.99 22.62 -0.97
C LEU A 15 11.79 24.07 -0.54
N SER A 16 10.87 24.78 -1.16
CA SER A 16 10.55 26.17 -0.82
C SER A 16 9.29 26.32 0.05
N HIS A 17 8.61 25.24 0.37
CA HIS A 17 7.32 25.29 1.05
C HIS A 17 7.49 25.51 2.57
N PRO A 18 6.88 26.58 3.15
CA PRO A 18 7.16 26.95 4.54
C PRO A 18 6.61 25.97 5.57
N VAL A 19 5.54 25.22 5.20
CA VAL A 19 4.83 24.30 6.12
C VAL A 19 5.09 22.82 5.83
N ALA A 20 5.97 22.49 4.88
CA ALA A 20 6.29 21.12 4.54
C ALA A 20 7.79 20.87 4.51
N MET A 21 8.20 19.67 4.87
CA MET A 21 9.58 19.18 4.78
C MET A 21 9.56 17.89 3.97
N LEU A 22 10.36 17.87 2.89
CA LEU A 22 10.51 16.72 2.01
C LEU A 22 11.71 15.89 2.42
N PHE A 23 11.51 14.60 2.56
CA PHE A 23 12.55 13.60 2.79
C PHE A 23 12.50 12.56 1.67
N ARG A 24 13.64 12.32 1.03
CA ARG A 24 13.74 11.24 0.06
C ARG A 24 13.87 9.92 0.82
N HIS A 25 12.92 9.02 0.63
CA HIS A 25 12.91 7.72 1.30
C HIS A 25 13.59 6.67 0.41
N GLN A 26 13.23 6.67 -0.89
CA GLN A 26 13.84 5.80 -1.90
C GLN A 26 13.94 6.54 -3.25
N VAL A 27 14.37 5.82 -4.30
CA VAL A 27 14.55 6.43 -5.64
C VAL A 27 13.26 7.09 -6.13
N PHE A 28 12.10 6.47 -5.88
CA PHE A 28 10.80 6.93 -6.35
C PHE A 28 9.78 7.20 -5.22
N SER A 29 10.24 7.32 -3.98
CA SER A 29 9.35 7.60 -2.87
C SER A 29 9.86 8.72 -1.96
N TYR A 30 8.91 9.49 -1.44
CA TYR A 30 9.15 10.61 -0.55
C TYR A 30 8.32 10.49 0.72
N ALA A 31 8.89 10.88 1.84
CA ALA A 31 8.14 11.17 3.05
C ALA A 31 8.03 12.69 3.20
N ILE A 32 6.82 13.19 3.42
CA ILE A 32 6.55 14.62 3.55
C ILE A 32 6.00 14.88 4.95
N LEU A 33 6.74 15.64 5.75
CA LEU A 33 6.28 16.12 7.04
C LEU A 33 5.60 17.47 6.87
N VAL A 34 4.28 17.51 7.03
CA VAL A 34 3.50 18.74 7.00
C VAL A 34 3.39 19.31 8.40
N LYS A 35 3.61 20.62 8.52
CA LYS A 35 3.56 21.38 9.78
C LYS A 35 2.39 22.36 9.77
N GLY A 36 1.81 22.60 10.93
CA GLY A 36 0.75 23.58 11.08
C GLY A 36 0.31 23.72 12.53
N GLN A 37 -0.51 24.70 12.78
CA GLN A 37 -1.25 24.80 14.04
C GLN A 37 -2.46 23.84 13.97
N ARG A 38 -3.07 23.58 15.11
CA ARG A 38 -4.17 22.62 15.24
C ARG A 38 -5.36 22.93 14.30
N ASP A 39 -5.59 24.18 14.01
CA ASP A 39 -6.65 24.68 13.12
C ASP A 39 -6.25 24.71 11.64
N THR A 40 -4.95 24.73 11.33
CA THR A 40 -4.44 24.86 9.96
C THR A 40 -3.83 23.59 9.39
N ILE A 41 -3.46 22.61 10.24
CA ILE A 41 -2.74 21.40 9.80
C ILE A 41 -3.52 20.61 8.76
N LYS A 42 -4.82 20.44 8.92
CA LYS A 42 -5.67 19.72 7.94
C LYS A 42 -5.71 20.42 6.59
N LYS A 43 -5.84 21.75 6.61
CA LYS A 43 -5.82 22.56 5.39
C LYS A 43 -4.46 22.45 4.69
N ASN A 44 -3.36 22.62 5.43
CA ASN A 44 -2.01 22.50 4.89
C ASN A 44 -1.76 21.12 4.27
N THR A 45 -2.24 20.06 4.94
CA THR A 45 -2.12 18.67 4.42
C THR A 45 -2.93 18.52 3.13
N CYS A 46 -4.16 19.00 3.09
CA CYS A 46 -5.01 18.94 1.91
C CYS A 46 -4.36 19.67 0.73
N GLU A 47 -3.85 20.89 0.93
CA GLU A 47 -3.15 21.67 -0.09
C GLU A 47 -1.91 20.95 -0.64
N CYS A 48 -1.13 20.29 0.23
CA CYS A 48 0.01 19.47 -0.20
C CYS A 48 -0.43 18.29 -1.07
N VAL A 49 -1.47 17.56 -0.64
CA VAL A 49 -2.01 16.40 -1.38
C VAL A 49 -2.58 16.81 -2.73
N GLU A 50 -3.39 17.87 -2.78
CA GLU A 50 -3.96 18.42 -4.01
C GLU A 50 -2.87 18.86 -5.00
N THR A 51 -1.78 19.43 -4.49
CA THR A 51 -0.67 19.85 -5.36
C THR A 51 0.05 18.64 -5.95
N ILE A 52 0.27 17.57 -5.16
CA ILE A 52 0.85 16.33 -5.69
C ILE A 52 -0.06 15.74 -6.77
N GLN A 53 -1.36 15.64 -6.50
CA GLN A 53 -2.34 15.16 -7.46
C GLN A 53 -2.28 15.97 -8.77
N LYS A 54 -2.26 17.28 -8.68
CA LYS A 54 -2.16 18.17 -9.84
C LYS A 54 -0.87 17.96 -10.64
N ILE A 55 0.29 17.81 -9.97
CA ILE A 55 1.56 17.52 -10.61
C ILE A 55 1.48 16.21 -11.41
N MET A 56 0.87 15.16 -10.80
CA MET A 56 0.74 13.87 -11.45
C MET A 56 -0.21 13.91 -12.66
N GLU A 57 -1.35 14.58 -12.54
CA GLU A 57 -2.32 14.78 -13.62
C GLU A 57 -1.74 15.59 -14.80
N GLU A 58 -1.02 16.67 -14.51
CA GLU A 58 -0.40 17.52 -15.53
C GLU A 58 0.70 16.79 -16.32
N THR A 59 1.39 15.86 -15.69
CA THR A 59 2.50 15.14 -16.34
C THR A 59 2.00 14.09 -17.33
N ARG A 60 0.67 13.80 -17.37
CA ARG A 60 0.02 12.83 -18.27
C ARG A 60 0.73 11.47 -18.36
N ALA A 61 1.53 11.16 -17.37
CA ALA A 61 2.18 9.86 -17.27
C ALA A 61 1.15 8.84 -16.85
N ASN A 62 1.01 7.78 -17.62
CA ASN A 62 0.20 6.61 -17.23
C ASN A 62 1.01 5.82 -16.17
N VAL A 63 1.23 6.45 -15.02
CA VAL A 63 2.08 5.96 -13.94
C VAL A 63 1.22 5.65 -12.75
N ASP A 64 1.52 4.54 -12.14
CA ASP A 64 0.93 4.16 -10.87
C ASP A 64 1.57 5.04 -9.77
N TRP A 65 0.76 5.80 -9.07
CA TRP A 65 1.22 6.66 -7.97
C TRP A 65 0.24 6.58 -6.79
N PHE A 66 0.75 6.82 -5.60
CA PHE A 66 -0.07 6.74 -4.40
C PHE A 66 0.41 7.72 -3.33
N VAL A 67 -0.54 8.36 -2.67
CA VAL A 67 -0.31 9.23 -1.51
C VAL A 67 -1.03 8.66 -0.30
N ALA A 68 -0.26 8.34 0.74
CA ALA A 68 -0.78 7.90 2.02
C ALA A 68 -0.62 9.02 3.06
N VAL A 69 -1.69 9.34 3.77
CA VAL A 69 -1.69 10.33 4.82
C VAL A 69 -1.87 9.67 6.18
N GLY A 70 -0.87 9.80 7.06
CA GLY A 70 -0.91 9.25 8.42
C GLY A 70 -1.74 10.10 9.39
N GLU A 71 -1.81 9.64 10.63
CA GLU A 71 -2.46 10.38 11.72
C GLU A 71 -1.75 11.69 12.04
N GLU A 72 -2.51 12.65 12.51
CA GLU A 72 -1.97 13.91 13.03
C GLU A 72 -1.18 13.68 14.33
N ALA A 73 0.00 14.29 14.43
CA ALA A 73 0.80 14.28 15.64
C ALA A 73 0.73 15.65 16.33
N ASP A 74 0.28 15.67 17.59
CA ASP A 74 0.16 16.87 18.41
C ASP A 74 1.50 17.32 19.03
N ARG A 75 2.52 16.46 18.96
CA ARG A 75 3.87 16.70 19.53
C ARG A 75 4.94 15.91 18.78
N LEU A 76 6.19 16.38 18.87
CA LEU A 76 7.33 15.78 18.18
C LEU A 76 7.55 14.30 18.55
N SER A 77 7.29 13.90 19.78
CA SER A 77 7.41 12.50 20.22
C SER A 77 6.45 11.54 19.50
N ARG A 78 5.38 12.05 18.88
CA ARG A 78 4.39 11.27 18.13
C ARG A 78 4.62 11.24 16.61
N ILE A 79 5.62 11.94 16.11
CA ILE A 79 5.96 11.93 14.67
C ILE A 79 6.23 10.51 14.18
N LYS A 80 6.94 9.70 15.00
CA LYS A 80 7.18 8.29 14.67
C LYS A 80 5.87 7.52 14.46
N GLN A 81 4.89 7.72 15.31
CA GLN A 81 3.57 7.08 15.18
C GLN A 81 2.86 7.57 13.92
N SER A 82 2.86 8.88 13.66
CA SER A 82 2.29 9.47 12.44
C SER A 82 2.91 8.85 11.17
N TYR A 83 4.23 8.68 11.15
CA TYR A 83 4.93 8.02 10.04
C TYR A 83 4.53 6.54 9.91
N HIS A 84 4.44 5.79 11.02
CA HIS A 84 4.01 4.40 10.97
C HIS A 84 2.59 4.23 10.43
N THR A 85 1.66 5.11 10.81
CA THR A 85 0.30 5.06 10.26
C THR A 85 0.26 5.43 8.79
N ALA A 86 1.10 6.37 8.33
CA ALA A 86 1.26 6.67 6.91
C ALA A 86 1.84 5.48 6.14
N ALA A 87 2.90 4.84 6.66
CA ALA A 87 3.52 3.67 6.04
C ALA A 87 2.54 2.49 5.93
N ARG A 88 1.76 2.23 6.99
CA ARG A 88 0.69 1.23 6.96
C ARG A 88 -0.37 1.54 5.90
N THR A 89 -0.79 2.79 5.79
CA THR A 89 -1.73 3.22 4.75
C THR A 89 -1.13 3.08 3.35
N TYR A 90 0.16 3.37 3.21
CA TYR A 90 0.89 3.20 1.95
C TYR A 90 0.99 1.75 1.50
N ALA A 91 1.21 0.82 2.44
CA ALA A 91 1.24 -0.62 2.15
C ALA A 91 -0.11 -1.13 1.57
N PHE A 92 -1.23 -0.44 1.89
CA PHE A 92 -2.55 -0.78 1.37
C PHE A 92 -2.78 -0.39 -0.11
N ARG A 93 -1.85 0.33 -0.75
CA ARG A 93 -1.96 0.80 -2.14
C ARG A 93 -2.28 -0.30 -3.17
N TYR A 94 -1.86 -1.53 -2.90
CA TYR A 94 -2.09 -2.67 -3.79
C TYR A 94 -3.53 -3.20 -3.77
N LEU A 95 -4.27 -2.86 -2.72
CA LEU A 95 -5.63 -3.33 -2.47
C LEU A 95 -6.68 -2.22 -2.65
N TYR A 96 -6.24 -1.01 -2.98
CA TYR A 96 -7.07 0.18 -3.09
C TYR A 96 -7.01 0.76 -4.51
N ASP A 97 -8.18 0.95 -5.13
CA ASP A 97 -8.29 1.42 -6.51
C ASP A 97 -8.07 2.94 -6.68
N GLY A 98 -7.93 3.69 -5.57
CA GLY A 98 -7.68 5.12 -5.60
C GLY A 98 -6.19 5.46 -5.49
N HIS A 99 -5.87 6.73 -5.68
CA HIS A 99 -4.48 7.23 -5.59
C HIS A 99 -4.15 7.92 -4.26
N ILE A 100 -5.15 8.25 -3.45
CA ILE A 100 -4.98 9.00 -2.20
C ILE A 100 -5.78 8.32 -1.10
N LEU A 101 -5.12 7.97 0.00
CA LEU A 101 -5.78 7.35 1.14
C LEU A 101 -5.30 7.99 2.46
N TYR A 102 -6.25 8.35 3.29
CA TYR A 102 -6.01 8.85 4.66
C TYR A 102 -6.15 7.70 5.65
N TYR A 103 -5.29 7.66 6.66
CA TYR A 103 -5.30 6.60 7.68
C TYR A 103 -6.67 6.45 8.38
N ASN A 104 -7.35 7.54 8.69
CA ASN A 104 -8.68 7.50 9.29
C ASN A 104 -9.77 6.89 8.40
N MET A 105 -9.53 6.78 7.10
CA MET A 105 -10.42 6.11 6.14
C MET A 105 -10.06 4.65 5.90
N LEU A 106 -8.86 4.23 6.32
CA LEU A 106 -8.34 2.89 6.05
C LEU A 106 -9.25 1.78 6.62
N GLU A 107 -9.73 1.93 7.84
CA GLU A 107 -10.61 0.95 8.47
C GLU A 107 -11.98 0.88 7.76
N GLN A 108 -12.52 2.01 7.32
CA GLN A 108 -13.77 2.05 6.55
C GLN A 108 -13.61 1.38 5.18
N VAL A 109 -12.46 1.56 4.52
CA VAL A 109 -12.16 0.90 3.24
C VAL A 109 -12.03 -0.61 3.45
N LYS A 110 -11.38 -1.05 4.53
CA LYS A 110 -11.26 -2.47 4.88
C LYS A 110 -12.62 -3.11 5.16
N GLU A 111 -13.48 -2.44 5.93
CA GLU A 111 -14.84 -2.91 6.22
C GLU A 111 -15.68 -3.02 4.95
N ASN A 112 -15.64 -2.03 4.07
CA ASN A 112 -16.38 -2.05 2.81
C ASN A 112 -15.87 -3.13 1.84
N SER A 113 -14.58 -3.43 1.86
CA SER A 113 -14.00 -4.52 1.07
C SER A 113 -14.40 -5.89 1.61
N ALA A 114 -14.69 -6.00 2.91
CA ALA A 114 -15.20 -7.22 3.56
C ALA A 114 -16.74 -7.36 3.45
N ASP A 115 -17.48 -6.26 3.30
CA ASP A 115 -18.95 -6.22 3.45
C ASP A 115 -19.73 -6.37 2.12
N THR A 116 -19.07 -6.74 1.00
CA THR A 116 -19.76 -7.02 -0.27
C THR A 116 -20.56 -8.34 -0.23
N SER A 117 -20.82 -8.89 0.96
CA SER A 117 -21.47 -10.19 1.09
C SER A 117 -22.48 -10.28 2.24
N LYS A 118 -23.58 -9.50 2.14
CA LYS A 118 -24.81 -9.85 2.85
C LYS A 118 -25.87 -10.29 1.86
N THR A 119 -25.83 -11.53 1.45
CA THR A 119 -27.04 -12.30 1.03
C THR A 119 -26.74 -13.79 1.14
N GLU A 120 -27.57 -14.48 1.90
CA GLU A 120 -27.53 -15.91 2.16
C GLU A 120 -27.60 -16.72 0.87
N ALA A 121 -26.55 -17.40 0.51
CA ALA A 121 -26.56 -18.73 -0.13
C ALA A 121 -25.13 -19.19 -0.45
N VAL A 122 -24.75 -20.26 0.26
CA VAL A 122 -23.61 -21.16 -0.03
C VAL A 122 -22.21 -20.52 -0.05
N GLN A 123 -21.55 -20.65 1.03
CA GLN A 123 -20.10 -20.76 1.37
C GLN A 123 -18.97 -20.32 0.41
N LEU A 124 -19.25 -20.02 -0.86
CA LEU A 124 -18.32 -19.48 -1.85
C LEU A 124 -18.65 -18.03 -2.27
N LYS A 125 -19.76 -17.46 -1.82
CA LYS A 125 -20.20 -16.10 -2.22
C LYS A 125 -19.56 -14.98 -1.43
N ASN A 126 -18.88 -15.30 -0.34
CA ASN A 126 -18.24 -14.31 0.54
C ASN A 126 -16.73 -14.15 0.28
N VAL A 127 -16.22 -14.79 -0.78
CA VAL A 127 -14.82 -14.63 -1.20
C VAL A 127 -14.70 -13.40 -2.05
N ASN A 128 -13.95 -12.42 -1.61
CA ASN A 128 -13.54 -11.33 -2.50
C ASN A 128 -12.54 -11.89 -3.53
N ILE A 129 -13.07 -12.36 -4.67
CA ILE A 129 -12.28 -12.96 -5.75
C ILE A 129 -11.21 -11.98 -6.27
N ASN A 130 -11.47 -10.67 -6.20
CA ASN A 130 -10.51 -9.65 -6.61
C ASN A 130 -9.29 -9.61 -5.65
N ALA A 131 -9.46 -9.92 -4.38
CA ALA A 131 -8.35 -10.03 -3.43
C ALA A 131 -7.45 -11.24 -3.70
N LEU A 132 -7.96 -12.28 -4.37
CA LEU A 132 -7.19 -13.45 -4.82
C LEU A 132 -6.46 -13.20 -6.16
N ASN A 133 -6.55 -11.99 -6.70
CA ASN A 133 -5.88 -11.65 -7.95
C ASN A 133 -4.35 -11.77 -7.77
N THR A 134 -3.75 -12.66 -8.55
CA THR A 134 -2.29 -12.86 -8.59
C THR A 134 -1.53 -11.58 -8.98
N GLU A 135 -2.18 -10.65 -9.67
CA GLU A 135 -1.58 -9.36 -10.04
C GLU A 135 -1.22 -8.50 -8.82
N ILE A 136 -2.05 -8.53 -7.78
CA ILE A 136 -1.80 -7.82 -6.51
C ILE A 136 -0.50 -8.33 -5.87
N LEU A 137 -0.35 -9.65 -5.78
CA LEU A 137 0.87 -10.28 -5.26
C LEU A 137 2.09 -9.99 -6.13
N GLN A 138 1.95 -10.07 -7.46
CA GLN A 138 3.05 -9.77 -8.39
C GLN A 138 3.48 -8.30 -8.31
N LYS A 139 2.55 -7.36 -8.21
CA LYS A 139 2.86 -5.94 -8.01
C LYS A 139 3.62 -5.74 -6.70
N PHE A 140 3.16 -6.32 -5.59
CA PHE A 140 3.86 -6.24 -4.33
C PHE A 140 5.27 -6.83 -4.40
N LEU A 141 5.43 -8.03 -4.96
CA LEU A 141 6.74 -8.68 -5.13
C LEU A 141 7.71 -7.86 -6.01
N SER A 142 7.17 -7.11 -6.97
CA SER A 142 7.98 -6.29 -7.89
C SER A 142 8.44 -4.97 -7.30
N SER A 143 7.70 -4.37 -6.36
CA SER A 143 7.92 -3.00 -5.90
C SER A 143 7.68 -2.79 -4.40
N GLY A 144 7.29 -3.83 -3.65
CA GLY A 144 7.12 -3.78 -2.20
C GLY A 144 8.47 -3.72 -1.48
N LEU A 145 8.43 -3.23 -0.25
CA LEU A 145 9.57 -3.14 0.63
C LEU A 145 9.50 -4.23 1.69
N GLU A 146 10.65 -4.63 2.20
CA GLU A 146 10.74 -5.64 3.26
C GLU A 146 9.95 -5.23 4.51
N ASP A 147 10.02 -3.96 4.90
CA ASP A 147 9.29 -3.41 6.04
C ASP A 147 7.76 -3.30 5.84
N GLU A 148 7.28 -3.46 4.61
CA GLU A 148 5.85 -3.49 4.26
C GLU A 148 5.25 -4.91 4.28
N VAL A 149 6.07 -5.97 4.31
CA VAL A 149 5.61 -7.36 4.18
C VAL A 149 4.53 -7.70 5.19
N ASP A 150 4.78 -7.45 6.48
CA ASP A 150 3.83 -7.78 7.55
C ASP A 150 2.49 -7.05 7.37
N SER A 151 2.53 -5.77 7.03
CA SER A 151 1.33 -4.96 6.79
C SER A 151 0.57 -5.43 5.56
N PHE A 152 1.28 -5.71 4.47
CA PHE A 152 0.69 -6.22 3.24
C PHE A 152 0.05 -7.60 3.45
N VAL A 153 0.74 -8.53 4.08
CA VAL A 153 0.23 -9.87 4.36
C VAL A 153 -1.04 -9.78 5.21
N HIS A 154 -0.99 -9.01 6.29
CA HIS A 154 -2.16 -8.80 7.16
C HIS A 154 -3.36 -8.27 6.36
N ASP A 155 -3.16 -7.23 5.56
CA ASP A 155 -4.23 -6.58 4.81
C ASP A 155 -4.72 -7.45 3.64
N TYR A 156 -3.83 -8.21 2.99
CA TYR A 156 -4.18 -9.17 1.95
C TYR A 156 -5.12 -10.27 2.49
N PHE A 157 -4.77 -10.88 3.63
CA PHE A 157 -5.63 -11.89 4.25
C PHE A 157 -6.95 -11.29 4.80
N HIS A 158 -6.90 -10.06 5.31
CA HIS A 158 -8.11 -9.37 5.76
C HIS A 158 -9.07 -9.07 4.59
N ALA A 159 -8.56 -8.69 3.43
CA ALA A 159 -9.34 -8.44 2.23
C ALA A 159 -10.01 -9.69 1.65
N ILE A 160 -9.40 -10.88 1.84
CA ILE A 160 -10.00 -12.17 1.47
C ILE A 160 -11.24 -12.47 2.31
N GLY A 161 -11.28 -11.98 3.55
CA GLY A 161 -12.36 -12.19 4.50
C GLY A 161 -12.10 -13.35 5.49
N ARG A 162 -12.72 -13.24 6.66
CA ARG A 162 -12.51 -14.20 7.76
C ARG A 162 -13.19 -15.55 7.53
N GLU A 163 -14.45 -15.53 7.11
CA GLU A 163 -15.25 -16.75 6.93
C GLU A 163 -14.64 -17.74 5.91
N PRO A 164 -14.18 -17.32 4.72
CA PRO A 164 -13.51 -18.22 3.79
C PRO A 164 -12.25 -18.84 4.38
N MET A 165 -11.50 -18.08 5.19
CA MET A 165 -10.26 -18.55 5.82
C MET A 165 -10.48 -19.59 6.93
N GLU A 166 -11.71 -19.78 7.43
CA GLU A 166 -12.07 -20.87 8.34
C GLU A 166 -12.15 -22.22 7.63
N SER A 167 -12.38 -22.24 6.31
CA SER A 167 -12.35 -23.46 5.51
C SER A 167 -10.91 -23.92 5.26
N LEU A 168 -10.58 -25.15 5.69
CA LEU A 168 -9.27 -25.76 5.46
C LEU A 168 -8.94 -25.85 3.97
N VAL A 169 -9.90 -26.21 3.13
CA VAL A 169 -9.73 -26.34 1.67
C VAL A 169 -9.42 -24.98 1.05
N PHE A 170 -10.17 -23.97 1.46
CA PHE A 170 -9.97 -22.61 0.94
C PHE A 170 -8.63 -22.02 1.40
N ARG A 171 -8.27 -22.22 2.66
CA ARG A 171 -6.98 -21.81 3.22
C ARG A 171 -5.80 -22.42 2.46
N ASN A 172 -5.86 -23.72 2.19
CA ASN A 172 -4.86 -24.40 1.38
C ASN A 172 -4.80 -23.86 -0.06
N TYR A 173 -5.95 -23.55 -0.64
CA TYR A 173 -6.00 -22.90 -1.97
C TYR A 173 -5.30 -21.54 -1.97
N VAL A 174 -5.55 -20.68 -0.97
CA VAL A 174 -4.91 -19.36 -0.85
C VAL A 174 -3.40 -19.51 -0.68
N VAL A 175 -2.95 -20.42 0.21
CA VAL A 175 -1.52 -20.68 0.43
C VAL A 175 -0.84 -21.15 -0.87
N LEU A 176 -1.46 -22.08 -1.59
CA LEU A 176 -0.93 -22.54 -2.88
C LEU A 176 -0.89 -21.42 -3.92
N ASN A 177 -1.92 -20.56 -3.98
CA ASN A 177 -1.95 -19.42 -4.90
C ASN A 177 -0.80 -18.45 -4.61
N VAL A 178 -0.58 -18.10 -3.34
CA VAL A 178 0.54 -17.26 -2.91
C VAL A 178 1.87 -17.92 -3.28
N ARG A 179 2.06 -19.20 -2.96
CA ARG A 179 3.29 -19.95 -3.27
C ARG A 179 3.59 -19.94 -4.77
N PHE A 180 2.60 -20.26 -5.61
CA PHE A 180 2.78 -20.25 -7.06
C PHE A 180 3.07 -18.85 -7.62
N SER A 181 2.47 -17.81 -7.04
CA SER A 181 2.76 -16.42 -7.44
C SER A 181 4.19 -16.03 -7.13
N VAL A 182 4.68 -16.38 -5.94
CA VAL A 182 6.08 -16.14 -5.53
C VAL A 182 7.05 -16.91 -6.42
N LEU A 183 6.83 -18.22 -6.62
CA LEU A 183 7.68 -19.06 -7.49
C LEU A 183 7.70 -18.55 -8.93
N SER A 184 6.54 -18.14 -9.46
CA SER A 184 6.46 -17.56 -10.80
C SER A 184 7.24 -16.25 -10.91
N PHE A 185 7.19 -15.42 -9.88
CA PHE A 185 7.96 -14.19 -9.82
C PHE A 185 9.47 -14.45 -9.74
N LEU A 186 9.91 -15.34 -8.85
CA LEU A 186 11.33 -15.72 -8.71
C LEU A 186 11.88 -16.26 -10.03
N LYS A 187 11.13 -17.14 -10.71
CA LYS A 187 11.52 -17.65 -12.03
C LYS A 187 11.64 -16.55 -13.08
N LYS A 188 10.74 -15.56 -13.04
CA LYS A 188 10.76 -14.41 -13.97
C LYS A 188 11.99 -13.53 -13.78
N ILE A 189 12.50 -13.40 -12.56
CA ILE A 189 13.74 -12.63 -12.27
C ILE A 189 15.02 -13.49 -12.39
N GLY A 190 14.90 -14.75 -12.81
CA GLY A 190 16.05 -15.62 -13.03
C GLY A 190 16.60 -16.33 -11.79
N TYR A 191 15.82 -16.37 -10.71
CA TYR A 191 16.19 -17.12 -9.50
C TYR A 191 16.01 -18.62 -9.72
N ASP A 192 17.01 -19.42 -9.33
CA ASP A 192 16.99 -20.88 -9.57
C ASP A 192 16.33 -21.60 -8.38
N ASP A 193 15.42 -22.52 -8.68
CA ASP A 193 14.56 -23.25 -7.72
C ASP A 193 15.36 -24.18 -6.79
N THR A 194 16.64 -24.40 -7.08
CA THR A 194 17.51 -25.33 -6.32
C THR A 194 17.89 -24.84 -4.92
N GLU A 195 17.80 -23.54 -4.65
CA GLU A 195 18.09 -22.98 -3.32
C GLU A 195 16.90 -23.08 -2.35
N LEU A 196 15.68 -22.90 -2.85
CA LEU A 196 14.46 -23.02 -2.02
C LEU A 196 14.20 -24.45 -1.51
N SER A 197 14.65 -25.46 -2.26
CA SER A 197 14.49 -26.87 -1.87
C SER A 197 15.48 -27.30 -0.78
N ARG A 198 16.50 -26.50 -0.48
CA ARG A 198 17.49 -26.81 0.58
C ARG A 198 17.05 -26.33 1.96
N GLU A 199 16.28 -25.26 2.04
CA GLU A 199 15.78 -24.74 3.32
C GLU A 199 14.61 -25.58 3.89
N GLU A 200 13.85 -26.29 3.04
CA GLU A 200 12.76 -27.18 3.48
C GLU A 200 13.24 -28.53 4.08
N THR A 201 14.55 -28.84 4.01
CA THR A 201 15.10 -30.13 4.49
C THR A 201 15.89 -30.03 5.81
N ASP A 202 16.03 -28.83 6.38
CA ASP A 202 16.81 -28.61 7.63
C ASP A 202 15.96 -28.30 8.87
N ASP A 203 14.63 -28.56 8.87
CA ASP A 203 13.74 -28.49 10.05
C ASP A 203 13.21 -29.85 10.48
#